data_a344bb910ce3c2927b2889c13a7d6425
#
_entry.id   a344bb910ce3c2927b2889c13a7d6425
#
_cell.length_a   1.000
_cell.length_b   1.000
_cell.length_c   1.000
_cell.angle_alpha   90.00
_cell.angle_beta   90.00
_cell.angle_gamma   90.00
#
_symmetry.space_group_name_H-M   'P 1'
#
loop_
_entity.id
_entity.type
_entity.pdbx_description
1 polymer ?
#
loop_
_entity_poly.entity_id
_entity_poly.type
_entity_poly.pdbx_seq_one_letter_code
_entity_poly.pdbx_strand_id
1 'polypeptide(L)'
;MPIIFARFSHISIAAAALLATSAGVQAQNFPVTPGQQATAAQVAQTGVPVADLVPNAPDTYTVRPGDTLWAISGMFLKGPWRWPELWGMNLEDIRNPHRIYPGQQLYLDKRNGRATLRTRRAGGDSNSSAPMNTVRVSPRTRYESLADASIPTLAPQAIEPFLAEPLIVDELTFSQAPRIVATQEGRVLLSRGDRAYALSAYAGGEGSKPLSDQKGEPLDYRVFRNATPLKDPTTQKILGYEAQYVGKAELVRGESTAQSLDKDGKTQIDIVPATIDIVAAKEEMRVGDRLIPEPPRELRSYVPRAPTSRMTGQIVSVYGNAVAWASENQIVVINRGTSDGLERGHVVAILKDGERLKDKTDGARPDIKLPNERNGLMMVFRTFDRLSYALVMQVTDGVKVGDRFTNPD
;
A
#
# COMPACT_ATOMS: atom_id res chain seq x y z
N MET A 1 -23.26 54.31 -65.83
CA MET A 1 -23.70 54.41 -64.44
C MET A 1 -23.91 52.99 -63.91
N PRO A 2 -23.02 52.48 -63.08
CA PRO A 2 -23.29 51.27 -62.30
C PRO A 2 -23.51 51.58 -60.85
N ILE A 3 -24.50 50.97 -60.27
CA ILE A 3 -24.96 51.07 -58.90
C ILE A 3 -24.10 50.12 -58.03
N ILE A 4 -23.46 50.70 -57.02
CA ILE A 4 -22.65 49.94 -56.04
C ILE A 4 -23.57 49.50 -54.92
N PHE A 5 -23.72 48.17 -54.76
CA PHE A 5 -24.34 47.54 -53.58
C PHE A 5 -23.28 47.28 -52.50
N ALA A 6 -23.40 47.98 -51.39
CA ALA A 6 -22.65 47.73 -50.19
C ALA A 6 -23.20 46.51 -49.46
N ARG A 7 -22.36 45.47 -49.25
CA ARG A 7 -22.68 44.33 -48.39
C ARG A 7 -22.26 44.64 -46.96
N PHE A 8 -23.22 44.71 -46.07
CA PHE A 8 -22.98 44.71 -44.64
C PHE A 8 -22.63 43.26 -44.17
N SER A 9 -21.41 43.09 -43.67
CA SER A 9 -20.99 41.85 -43.00
C SER A 9 -21.49 41.89 -41.55
N HIS A 10 -22.36 40.98 -41.20
CA HIS A 10 -22.73 40.70 -39.80
C HIS A 10 -21.59 39.91 -39.12
N ILE A 11 -20.88 40.51 -38.18
CA ILE A 11 -19.94 39.84 -37.29
C ILE A 11 -20.78 39.17 -36.19
N SER A 12 -20.97 37.89 -36.27
CA SER A 12 -21.54 37.08 -35.18
C SER A 12 -20.46 36.84 -34.14
N ILE A 13 -20.58 37.44 -32.99
CA ILE A 13 -19.75 37.14 -31.81
C ILE A 13 -20.29 35.86 -31.19
N ALA A 14 -19.60 34.76 -31.42
CA ALA A 14 -19.85 33.50 -30.72
C ALA A 14 -19.21 33.61 -29.32
N ALA A 15 -20.05 33.79 -28.32
CA ALA A 15 -19.63 33.68 -26.92
C ALA A 15 -19.35 32.19 -26.60
N ALA A 16 -18.09 31.78 -26.58
CA ALA A 16 -17.67 30.50 -26.09
C ALA A 16 -17.82 30.48 -24.56
N ALA A 17 -18.89 29.84 -24.08
CA ALA A 17 -19.05 29.52 -22.67
C ALA A 17 -18.02 28.46 -22.30
N LEU A 18 -16.94 28.83 -21.63
CA LEU A 18 -16.04 27.92 -20.93
C LEU A 18 -16.81 27.29 -19.76
N LEU A 19 -17.32 26.10 -19.98
CA LEU A 19 -17.74 25.19 -18.91
C LEU A 19 -16.46 24.71 -18.20
N ALA A 20 -16.08 25.42 -17.13
CA ALA A 20 -15.12 24.92 -16.17
C ALA A 20 -15.75 23.69 -15.50
N THR A 21 -15.42 22.51 -15.99
CA THR A 21 -15.65 21.26 -15.26
C THR A 21 -14.73 21.31 -14.05
N SER A 22 -15.29 21.75 -12.91
CA SER A 22 -14.72 21.52 -11.61
C SER A 22 -14.64 20.00 -11.43
N ALA A 23 -13.46 19.41 -11.67
CA ALA A 23 -13.15 18.08 -11.18
C ALA A 23 -13.29 18.14 -9.66
N GLY A 24 -14.45 17.73 -9.17
CA GLY A 24 -14.69 17.58 -7.75
C GLY A 24 -13.63 16.61 -7.24
N VAL A 25 -12.74 17.08 -6.40
CA VAL A 25 -11.88 16.24 -5.59
C VAL A 25 -12.83 15.37 -4.80
N GLN A 26 -13.01 14.13 -5.24
CA GLN A 26 -13.78 13.14 -4.50
C GLN A 26 -12.99 12.91 -3.21
N ALA A 27 -13.55 13.42 -2.11
CA ALA A 27 -13.06 13.10 -0.77
C ALA A 27 -12.93 11.57 -0.70
N GLN A 28 -11.73 11.07 -0.45
CA GLN A 28 -11.43 9.65 -0.37
C GLN A 28 -12.34 9.04 0.70
N ASN A 29 -13.38 8.32 0.27
CA ASN A 29 -14.22 7.54 1.15
C ASN A 29 -13.44 6.26 1.48
N PHE A 30 -12.74 6.29 2.60
CA PHE A 30 -12.14 5.10 3.17
C PHE A 30 -13.26 4.13 3.59
N PRO A 31 -13.35 2.95 3.00
CA PRO A 31 -14.45 2.05 3.31
C PRO A 31 -14.28 1.49 4.72
N VAL A 32 -15.28 1.74 5.56
CA VAL A 32 -15.43 1.05 6.85
C VAL A 32 -16.10 -0.28 6.59
N THR A 33 -15.51 -1.39 7.06
CA THR A 33 -16.13 -2.71 6.86
C THR A 33 -17.37 -2.90 7.74
N PRO A 34 -18.36 -3.73 7.32
CA PRO A 34 -19.53 -4.01 8.15
C PRO A 34 -19.18 -4.53 9.55
N GLY A 35 -18.13 -5.33 9.68
CA GLY A 35 -17.64 -5.83 10.98
C GLY A 35 -17.13 -4.70 11.88
N GLN A 36 -16.40 -3.73 11.32
CA GLN A 36 -15.92 -2.56 12.07
C GLN A 36 -17.07 -1.67 12.55
N GLN A 37 -18.09 -1.47 11.70
CA GLN A 37 -19.31 -0.77 12.08
C GLN A 37 -20.07 -1.48 13.19
N ALA A 38 -20.22 -2.81 13.10
CA ALA A 38 -20.87 -3.61 14.12
C ALA A 38 -20.13 -3.51 15.46
N THR A 39 -18.79 -3.63 15.46
CA THR A 39 -17.96 -3.46 16.66
C THR A 39 -18.13 -2.06 17.26
N ALA A 40 -18.06 -1.02 16.44
CA ALA A 40 -18.24 0.35 16.89
C ALA A 40 -19.64 0.59 17.47
N ALA A 41 -20.69 0.09 16.81
CA ALA A 41 -22.08 0.22 17.28
C ALA A 41 -22.30 -0.52 18.62
N GLN A 42 -21.71 -1.70 18.79
CA GLN A 42 -21.75 -2.44 20.05
C GLN A 42 -21.07 -1.67 21.18
N VAL A 43 -19.88 -1.14 20.93
CA VAL A 43 -19.11 -0.36 21.92
C VAL A 43 -19.79 0.96 22.25
N ALA A 44 -20.47 1.61 21.30
CA ALA A 44 -21.22 2.83 21.56
C ALA A 44 -22.30 2.63 22.63
N GLN A 45 -22.89 1.44 22.69
CA GLN A 45 -23.94 1.11 23.69
C GLN A 45 -23.37 0.66 25.03
N THR A 46 -22.24 -0.08 24.99
CA THR A 46 -21.75 -0.77 26.18
C THR A 46 -20.46 -0.18 26.76
N GLY A 47 -19.74 0.64 26.01
CA GLY A 47 -18.36 1.06 26.33
C GLY A 47 -17.35 -0.12 26.28
N VAL A 48 -16.09 0.16 26.53
CA VAL A 48 -15.01 -0.82 26.61
C VAL A 48 -14.75 -1.18 28.07
N PRO A 49 -14.49 -2.45 28.43
CA PRO A 49 -14.09 -2.82 29.79
C PRO A 49 -12.82 -2.06 30.21
N VAL A 50 -12.76 -1.54 31.43
CA VAL A 50 -11.57 -0.83 31.95
C VAL A 50 -10.32 -1.75 31.93
N ALA A 51 -10.52 -3.07 32.06
CA ALA A 51 -9.46 -4.07 31.96
C ALA A 51 -8.77 -4.10 30.58
N ASP A 52 -9.43 -3.60 29.55
CA ASP A 52 -8.91 -3.56 28.16
C ASP A 52 -8.15 -2.26 27.84
N LEU A 53 -8.15 -1.31 28.76
CA LEU A 53 -7.31 -0.12 28.66
C LEU A 53 -5.86 -0.46 28.94
N VAL A 54 -4.97 0.33 28.33
CA VAL A 54 -3.55 0.34 28.73
C VAL A 54 -3.44 0.85 30.17
N PRO A 55 -2.58 0.26 31.03
CA PRO A 55 -2.45 0.68 32.43
C PRO A 55 -2.19 2.17 32.62
N ASN A 56 -1.48 2.80 31.69
CA ASN A 56 -1.15 4.22 31.69
C ASN A 56 -1.95 5.03 30.66
N ALA A 57 -3.17 4.59 30.31
CA ALA A 57 -4.02 5.33 29.40
C ALA A 57 -4.26 6.76 29.90
N PRO A 58 -3.98 7.79 29.09
CA PRO A 58 -4.15 9.18 29.52
C PRO A 58 -5.64 9.49 29.74
N ASP A 59 -5.96 10.28 30.77
CA ASP A 59 -7.35 10.71 30.97
C ASP A 59 -7.79 11.75 29.93
N THR A 60 -6.82 12.45 29.33
CA THR A 60 -7.08 13.42 28.25
C THR A 60 -5.96 13.36 27.22
N TYR A 61 -6.34 13.51 25.93
CA TYR A 61 -5.39 13.58 24.85
C TYR A 61 -5.85 14.61 23.81
N THR A 62 -4.92 15.46 23.35
CA THR A 62 -5.19 16.38 22.26
C THR A 62 -4.56 15.84 20.98
N VAL A 63 -5.38 15.59 19.97
CA VAL A 63 -4.97 15.08 18.67
C VAL A 63 -3.99 16.07 18.03
N ARG A 64 -2.83 15.57 17.60
CA ARG A 64 -1.75 16.34 16.99
C ARG A 64 -1.70 16.13 15.48
N PRO A 65 -1.12 17.07 14.70
CA PRO A 65 -0.81 16.82 13.30
C PRO A 65 0.09 15.59 13.16
N GLY A 66 -0.27 14.67 12.26
CA GLY A 66 0.47 13.41 12.05
C GLY A 66 0.01 12.23 12.91
N ASP A 67 -0.87 12.43 13.89
CA ASP A 67 -1.49 11.31 14.61
C ASP A 67 -2.32 10.44 13.66
N THR A 68 -2.50 9.18 14.04
CA THR A 68 -3.39 8.24 13.36
C THR A 68 -4.33 7.60 14.37
N LEU A 69 -5.51 7.15 13.92
CA LEU A 69 -6.40 6.38 14.81
C LEU A 69 -5.73 5.12 15.36
N TRP A 70 -4.85 4.53 14.58
CA TRP A 70 -4.00 3.42 15.00
C TRP A 70 -3.12 3.79 16.20
N ALA A 71 -2.37 4.90 16.08
CA ALA A 71 -1.49 5.37 17.14
C ALA A 71 -2.28 5.77 18.40
N ILE A 72 -3.38 6.53 18.20
CA ILE A 72 -4.25 6.96 19.30
C ILE A 72 -4.87 5.74 19.98
N SER A 73 -5.34 4.73 19.24
CA SER A 73 -5.89 3.51 19.82
C SER A 73 -4.86 2.78 20.68
N GLY A 74 -3.60 2.72 20.26
CA GLY A 74 -2.51 2.13 21.07
C GLY A 74 -2.19 2.86 22.36
N MET A 75 -2.58 4.15 22.50
CA MET A 75 -2.42 4.92 23.74
C MET A 75 -3.53 4.63 24.75
N PHE A 76 -4.72 4.26 24.32
CA PHE A 76 -5.88 4.03 25.18
C PHE A 76 -6.17 2.55 25.40
N LEU A 77 -6.02 1.72 24.35
CA LEU A 77 -6.39 0.31 24.34
C LEU A 77 -5.15 -0.59 24.27
N LYS A 78 -5.26 -1.80 24.79
CA LYS A 78 -4.17 -2.79 24.77
C LYS A 78 -3.69 -3.21 23.40
N GLY A 79 -4.38 -2.77 22.32
CA GLY A 79 -3.97 -3.05 20.95
C GLY A 79 -4.39 -1.96 19.98
N PRO A 80 -3.45 -1.43 19.16
CA PRO A 80 -3.78 -0.39 18.16
C PRO A 80 -4.84 -0.85 17.15
N TRP A 81 -4.92 -2.14 16.82
CA TRP A 81 -5.93 -2.72 15.91
C TRP A 81 -7.37 -2.64 16.45
N ARG A 82 -7.55 -2.33 17.73
CA ARG A 82 -8.85 -2.12 18.38
C ARG A 82 -9.42 -0.72 18.13
N TRP A 83 -8.87 0.03 17.19
CA TRP A 83 -9.36 1.36 16.82
C TRP A 83 -10.88 1.40 16.48
N PRO A 84 -11.58 0.33 16.00
CA PRO A 84 -13.02 0.38 15.84
C PRO A 84 -13.76 0.51 17.19
N GLU A 85 -13.18 -0.02 18.27
CA GLU A 85 -13.71 0.16 19.62
C GLU A 85 -13.47 1.60 20.13
N LEU A 86 -12.28 2.16 19.86
CA LEU A 86 -12.00 3.57 20.14
C LEU A 86 -12.99 4.48 19.41
N TRP A 87 -13.27 4.18 18.15
CA TRP A 87 -14.28 4.88 17.37
C TRP A 87 -15.69 4.72 17.96
N GLY A 88 -16.06 3.49 18.34
CA GLY A 88 -17.35 3.18 18.96
C GLY A 88 -17.57 3.93 20.27
N MET A 89 -16.54 4.14 21.09
CA MET A 89 -16.62 4.95 22.31
C MET A 89 -17.05 6.40 22.02
N ASN A 90 -16.97 6.86 20.78
CA ASN A 90 -17.23 8.24 20.37
C ASN A 90 -18.02 8.36 19.07
N LEU A 91 -18.91 7.40 18.82
CA LEU A 91 -19.65 7.27 17.56
C LEU A 91 -20.57 8.46 17.27
N GLU A 92 -21.12 9.11 18.32
CA GLU A 92 -21.99 10.27 18.17
C GLU A 92 -21.25 11.49 17.63
N ASP A 93 -20.04 11.73 18.08
CA ASP A 93 -19.23 12.89 17.69
C ASP A 93 -18.38 12.63 16.44
N ILE A 94 -17.97 11.39 16.22
CA ILE A 94 -17.13 10.98 15.09
C ILE A 94 -17.92 10.07 14.15
N ARG A 95 -18.65 10.66 13.22
CA ARG A 95 -19.43 9.92 12.21
C ARG A 95 -18.56 9.11 11.24
N ASN A 96 -17.34 9.56 10.98
CA ASN A 96 -16.38 8.90 10.10
C ASN A 96 -15.06 8.70 10.86
N PRO A 97 -14.63 7.43 11.10
CA PRO A 97 -13.41 7.15 11.86
C PRO A 97 -12.13 7.63 11.17
N HIS A 98 -12.20 7.91 9.88
CA HIS A 98 -11.08 8.42 9.11
C HIS A 98 -11.00 9.95 9.11
N ARG A 99 -11.84 10.63 9.89
CA ARG A 99 -11.90 12.11 9.99
C ARG A 99 -11.80 12.57 11.44
N ILE A 100 -10.66 12.33 12.04
CA ILE A 100 -10.23 12.97 13.29
C ILE A 100 -9.37 14.17 12.93
N TYR A 101 -9.53 15.25 13.64
CA TYR A 101 -8.87 16.50 13.32
C TYR A 101 -7.87 16.91 14.40
N PRO A 102 -6.69 17.46 14.03
CA PRO A 102 -5.78 18.05 14.99
C PRO A 102 -6.48 19.12 15.83
N GLY A 103 -6.16 19.14 17.13
CA GLY A 103 -6.80 20.05 18.09
C GLY A 103 -8.07 19.49 18.75
N GLN A 104 -8.62 18.36 18.29
CA GLN A 104 -9.68 17.68 19.05
C GLN A 104 -9.12 17.14 20.36
N GLN A 105 -9.84 17.37 21.45
CA GLN A 105 -9.50 16.81 22.75
C GLN A 105 -10.36 15.57 23.00
N LEU A 106 -9.71 14.49 23.36
CA LEU A 106 -10.29 13.21 23.74
C LEU A 106 -10.24 13.09 25.26
N TYR A 107 -11.37 12.80 25.91
CA TYR A 107 -11.51 12.62 27.34
C TYR A 107 -11.94 11.20 27.65
N LEU A 108 -11.18 10.50 28.45
CA LEU A 108 -11.48 9.15 28.90
C LEU A 108 -12.37 9.20 30.17
N ASP A 109 -13.62 8.80 30.03
CA ASP A 109 -14.56 8.69 31.16
C ASP A 109 -14.66 7.23 31.58
N LYS A 110 -14.37 6.95 32.85
CA LYS A 110 -14.39 5.59 33.44
C LYS A 110 -15.53 5.51 34.45
N ARG A 111 -16.60 4.78 34.13
CA ARG A 111 -17.76 4.58 35.01
C ARG A 111 -18.20 3.12 35.03
N ASN A 112 -18.58 2.62 36.22
CA ASN A 112 -19.14 1.26 36.37
C ASN A 112 -18.28 0.14 35.74
N GLY A 113 -16.94 0.24 35.82
CA GLY A 113 -16.05 -0.76 35.21
C GLY A 113 -15.93 -0.68 33.69
N ARG A 114 -16.54 0.32 33.07
CA ARG A 114 -16.50 0.61 31.64
C ARG A 114 -15.85 1.95 31.35
N ALA A 115 -15.23 2.05 30.18
CA ALA A 115 -14.61 3.25 29.66
C ALA A 115 -15.35 3.72 28.41
N THR A 116 -15.56 5.02 28.31
CA THR A 116 -16.05 5.73 27.12
C THR A 116 -15.10 6.88 26.81
N LEU A 117 -14.98 7.24 25.55
CA LEU A 117 -14.16 8.36 25.11
C LEU A 117 -15.10 9.45 24.59
N ARG A 118 -14.93 10.69 25.03
CA ARG A 118 -15.72 11.83 24.57
C ARG A 118 -14.82 12.83 23.89
N THR A 119 -15.31 13.44 22.82
CA THR A 119 -14.60 14.56 22.17
C THR A 119 -15.14 15.88 22.68
N ARG A 120 -14.25 16.80 22.96
CA ARG A 120 -14.60 18.22 23.15
C ARG A 120 -13.89 19.03 22.07
N ARG A 121 -14.64 19.80 21.32
CA ARG A 121 -14.07 20.75 20.39
C ARG A 121 -13.50 21.91 21.21
N ALA A 122 -12.24 22.27 21.01
CA ALA A 122 -11.69 23.50 21.59
C ALA A 122 -12.42 24.69 20.96
N GLY A 123 -13.46 25.19 21.63
CA GLY A 123 -14.20 26.38 21.16
C GLY A 123 -15.70 26.23 20.96
N GLY A 124 -16.42 25.45 21.79
CA GLY A 124 -17.88 25.41 21.71
C GLY A 124 -18.53 24.73 22.91
N ASP A 125 -19.32 25.49 23.64
CA ASP A 125 -20.24 25.18 24.72
C ASP A 125 -19.67 25.07 26.13
N SER A 126 -19.46 26.23 26.70
CA SER A 126 -19.53 26.41 28.15
C SER A 126 -20.81 27.17 28.50
N ASN A 127 -21.83 26.43 28.91
CA ASN A 127 -22.91 27.03 29.70
C ASN A 127 -22.41 27.08 31.16
N SER A 128 -21.53 28.06 31.45
CA SER A 128 -21.20 28.48 32.79
C SER A 128 -20.98 29.98 32.78
N SER A 129 -21.89 30.67 33.42
CA SER A 129 -21.92 32.11 33.65
C SER A 129 -20.68 32.58 34.40
N ALA A 130 -19.72 33.17 33.66
CA ALA A 130 -18.69 34.08 34.16
C ALA A 130 -18.58 35.26 33.19
N PRO A 131 -18.32 36.51 33.65
CA PRO A 131 -18.46 37.74 32.85
C PRO A 131 -17.49 37.77 31.68
N MET A 132 -18.07 37.99 30.49
CA MET A 132 -17.33 38.06 29.24
C MET A 132 -16.59 39.37 29.09
N ASN A 133 -15.25 39.29 28.96
CA ASN A 133 -14.49 40.32 28.28
C ASN A 133 -14.58 40.09 26.78
N THR A 134 -15.38 40.89 26.10
CA THR A 134 -15.62 40.82 24.67
C THR A 134 -14.43 41.34 23.88
N VAL A 135 -13.53 40.46 23.42
CA VAL A 135 -12.55 40.82 22.40
C VAL A 135 -13.19 40.62 21.03
N ARG A 136 -13.43 41.73 20.30
CA ARG A 136 -13.96 41.68 18.95
C ARG A 136 -12.85 41.26 17.99
N VAL A 137 -12.82 40.00 17.63
CA VAL A 137 -11.92 39.48 16.59
C VAL A 137 -12.65 39.51 15.25
N SER A 138 -12.17 40.29 14.30
CA SER A 138 -12.69 40.28 12.93
C SER A 138 -12.50 38.90 12.29
N PRO A 139 -13.52 38.27 11.69
CA PRO A 139 -13.37 36.99 11.04
C PRO A 139 -12.58 37.15 9.74
N ARG A 140 -11.31 36.80 9.77
CA ARG A 140 -10.62 36.39 8.54
C ARG A 140 -11.05 34.97 8.26
N THR A 141 -12.08 34.79 7.45
CA THR A 141 -12.50 33.51 6.93
C THR A 141 -11.40 32.95 6.02
N ARG A 142 -10.53 32.12 6.57
CA ARG A 142 -9.72 31.19 5.80
C ARG A 142 -10.60 29.95 5.60
N TYR A 143 -11.10 29.78 4.40
CA TYR A 143 -11.68 28.51 3.97
C TYR A 143 -10.54 27.54 3.66
N GLU A 144 -9.93 26.94 4.66
CA GLU A 144 -9.17 25.71 4.48
C GLU A 144 -10.18 24.56 4.50
N SER A 145 -10.17 23.74 3.45
CA SER A 145 -11.01 22.56 3.39
C SER A 145 -10.62 21.64 4.55
N LEU A 146 -11.53 21.43 5.51
CA LEU A 146 -11.36 20.51 6.62
C LEU A 146 -11.10 19.06 6.15
N ALA A 147 -11.40 18.74 4.89
CA ALA A 147 -11.13 17.44 4.30
C ALA A 147 -9.62 17.17 4.16
N ASP A 148 -8.82 18.22 3.91
CA ASP A 148 -7.37 18.10 3.74
C ASP A 148 -6.62 18.01 5.08
N ALA A 149 -7.29 18.34 6.20
CA ALA A 149 -6.74 18.27 7.55
C ALA A 149 -7.12 16.99 8.31
N SER A 150 -7.84 16.05 7.67
CA SER A 150 -8.26 14.80 8.31
C SER A 150 -7.08 13.84 8.49
N ILE A 151 -7.04 13.17 9.64
CA ILE A 151 -5.99 12.21 9.98
C ILE A 151 -6.38 10.83 9.46
N PRO A 152 -5.57 10.18 8.58
CA PRO A 152 -5.83 8.82 8.12
C PRO A 152 -5.59 7.80 9.24
N THR A 153 -6.19 6.62 9.11
CA THR A 153 -5.96 5.49 10.05
C THR A 153 -4.54 4.96 10.03
N LEU A 154 -3.87 5.10 8.91
CA LEU A 154 -2.44 4.84 8.70
C LEU A 154 -1.91 5.88 7.72
N ALA A 155 -0.67 6.32 7.90
CA ALA A 155 -0.04 7.27 6.97
C ALA A 155 0.18 6.59 5.61
N PRO A 156 -0.51 7.01 4.51
CA PRO A 156 -0.35 6.39 3.20
C PRO A 156 1.09 6.43 2.70
N GLN A 157 1.83 7.47 3.07
CA GLN A 157 3.24 7.67 2.71
C GLN A 157 4.16 6.53 3.20
N ALA A 158 3.78 5.84 4.29
CA ALA A 158 4.54 4.70 4.79
C ALA A 158 4.44 3.47 3.88
N ILE A 159 3.40 3.37 3.06
CA ILE A 159 3.12 2.20 2.21
C ILE A 159 3.33 2.51 0.72
N GLU A 160 3.07 3.76 0.30
CA GLU A 160 3.06 4.17 -1.11
C GLU A 160 4.35 3.82 -1.87
N PRO A 161 5.57 4.02 -1.32
CA PRO A 161 6.82 3.65 -2.00
C PRO A 161 6.89 2.16 -2.33
N PHE A 162 6.26 1.33 -1.51
CA PHE A 162 6.32 -0.13 -1.61
C PHE A 162 5.19 -0.74 -2.44
N LEU A 163 4.17 0.02 -2.81
CA LEU A 163 3.13 -0.45 -3.73
C LEU A 163 3.63 -0.56 -5.17
N ALA A 164 4.64 0.22 -5.50
CA ALA A 164 5.18 0.32 -6.85
C ALA A 164 6.22 -0.75 -7.17
N GLU A 165 7.04 -1.17 -6.21
CA GLU A 165 8.27 -1.88 -6.50
C GLU A 165 8.20 -3.41 -6.42
N PRO A 166 7.77 -4.05 -5.31
CA PRO A 166 7.86 -5.50 -5.20
C PRO A 166 6.82 -6.23 -6.04
N LEU A 167 7.24 -7.28 -6.70
CA LEU A 167 6.37 -8.16 -7.47
C LEU A 167 6.69 -9.61 -7.16
N ILE A 168 5.71 -10.33 -6.60
CA ILE A 168 5.73 -11.78 -6.54
C ILE A 168 4.99 -12.30 -7.77
N VAL A 169 5.64 -13.15 -8.52
CA VAL A 169 5.11 -13.80 -9.72
C VAL A 169 5.29 -15.31 -9.63
N ASP A 170 4.48 -16.05 -10.36
CA ASP A 170 4.79 -17.44 -10.67
C ASP A 170 5.89 -17.51 -11.74
N GLU A 171 6.58 -18.62 -11.77
CA GLU A 171 7.72 -18.84 -12.68
C GLU A 171 7.31 -18.71 -14.15
N LEU A 172 6.13 -19.21 -14.50
CA LEU A 172 5.64 -19.21 -15.87
C LEU A 172 5.36 -17.80 -16.35
N THR A 173 4.62 -17.01 -15.58
CA THR A 173 4.33 -15.59 -15.88
C THR A 173 5.62 -14.79 -16.07
N PHE A 174 6.62 -14.98 -15.19
CA PHE A 174 7.87 -14.26 -15.33
C PHE A 174 8.68 -14.71 -16.54
N SER A 175 8.79 -16.02 -16.78
CA SER A 175 9.56 -16.57 -17.90
C SER A 175 8.96 -16.21 -19.27
N GLN A 176 7.64 -16.10 -19.35
CA GLN A 176 6.92 -15.73 -20.58
C GLN A 176 6.75 -14.21 -20.78
N ALA A 177 7.08 -13.40 -19.78
CA ALA A 177 6.97 -11.95 -19.90
C ALA A 177 7.85 -11.40 -21.04
N PRO A 178 7.40 -10.37 -21.79
CA PRO A 178 8.20 -9.68 -22.78
C PRO A 178 9.53 -9.25 -22.21
N ARG A 179 10.57 -9.24 -23.02
CA ARG A 179 11.94 -8.92 -22.61
C ARG A 179 12.60 -7.89 -23.51
N ILE A 180 13.53 -7.14 -22.95
CA ILE A 180 14.42 -6.28 -23.72
C ILE A 180 15.36 -7.18 -24.53
N VAL A 181 15.35 -7.05 -25.85
CA VAL A 181 16.17 -7.88 -26.76
C VAL A 181 17.34 -7.12 -27.37
N ALA A 182 17.20 -5.80 -27.52
CA ALA A 182 18.26 -4.97 -28.10
C ALA A 182 18.18 -3.54 -27.54
N THR A 183 19.27 -2.85 -27.64
CA THR A 183 19.42 -1.44 -27.27
C THR A 183 19.75 -0.60 -28.50
N GLN A 184 19.48 0.68 -28.46
CA GLN A 184 19.93 1.60 -29.49
C GLN A 184 21.47 1.70 -29.44
N GLU A 185 22.11 1.65 -30.62
CA GLU A 185 23.57 1.77 -30.77
C GLU A 185 24.39 0.71 -30.00
N GLY A 186 23.80 -0.44 -29.64
CA GLY A 186 24.54 -1.52 -28.97
C GLY A 186 24.96 -1.20 -27.53
N ARG A 187 24.33 -0.24 -26.85
CA ARG A 187 24.63 0.08 -25.45
C ARG A 187 24.41 -1.14 -24.55
N VAL A 188 25.30 -1.34 -23.61
CA VAL A 188 25.21 -2.46 -22.67
C VAL A 188 24.22 -2.18 -21.55
N LEU A 189 24.16 -0.92 -21.10
CA LEU A 189 23.33 -0.44 -20.00
C LEU A 189 22.42 0.68 -20.48
N LEU A 190 21.20 0.69 -19.98
CA LEU A 190 20.16 1.65 -20.28
C LEU A 190 19.80 2.44 -19.04
N SER A 191 19.66 3.73 -19.22
CA SER A 191 19.23 4.70 -18.21
C SER A 191 17.95 5.41 -18.64
N ARG A 192 17.43 6.29 -17.76
CA ARG A 192 16.29 7.12 -18.09
C ARG A 192 16.54 7.96 -19.35
N GLY A 193 15.58 7.92 -20.29
CA GLY A 193 15.65 8.62 -21.58
C GLY A 193 16.24 7.79 -22.71
N ASP A 194 16.79 6.61 -22.43
CA ASP A 194 17.29 5.71 -23.48
C ASP A 194 16.14 4.95 -24.13
N ARG A 195 16.36 4.60 -25.41
CA ARG A 195 15.46 3.77 -26.20
C ARG A 195 15.96 2.35 -26.29
N ALA A 196 15.04 1.38 -26.19
CA ALA A 196 15.32 -0.03 -26.30
C ALA A 196 14.26 -0.74 -27.16
N TYR A 197 14.53 -2.00 -27.47
CA TYR A 197 13.65 -2.84 -28.25
C TYR A 197 13.27 -4.07 -27.44
N ALA A 198 11.97 -4.41 -27.45
CA ALA A 198 11.43 -5.49 -26.66
C ALA A 198 10.66 -6.49 -27.54
N LEU A 199 10.64 -7.74 -27.11
CA LEU A 199 9.93 -8.82 -27.80
C LEU A 199 9.19 -9.70 -26.78
N SER A 200 7.94 -10.03 -27.10
CA SER A 200 7.10 -10.94 -26.30
C SER A 200 7.36 -12.40 -26.64
N ALA A 201 7.49 -12.72 -27.93
CA ALA A 201 7.61 -14.09 -28.39
C ALA A 201 8.97 -14.72 -28.12
N TYR A 202 8.95 -15.99 -27.73
CA TYR A 202 10.11 -16.89 -27.74
C TYR A 202 9.98 -17.85 -28.91
N ALA A 203 11.08 -18.22 -29.52
CA ALA A 203 11.08 -19.25 -30.54
C ALA A 203 10.53 -20.56 -29.95
N GLY A 204 9.35 -20.98 -30.42
CA GLY A 204 8.66 -22.19 -29.94
C GLY A 204 7.74 -22.00 -28.71
N GLY A 205 7.49 -20.76 -28.25
CA GLY A 205 6.58 -20.49 -27.14
C GLY A 205 5.15 -20.18 -27.62
N GLU A 206 4.21 -21.09 -27.39
CA GLU A 206 2.80 -20.78 -27.46
C GLU A 206 2.41 -19.89 -26.25
N GLY A 207 1.75 -18.75 -26.50
CA GLY A 207 0.96 -18.06 -25.49
C GLY A 207 1.37 -16.67 -25.03
N SER A 208 2.49 -16.09 -25.49
CA SER A 208 2.77 -14.70 -25.17
C SER A 208 2.05 -13.76 -26.15
N LYS A 209 1.20 -12.86 -25.60
CA LYS A 209 0.54 -11.81 -26.39
C LYS A 209 1.59 -10.81 -26.88
N PRO A 210 1.62 -10.46 -28.19
CA PRO A 210 2.55 -9.45 -28.71
C PRO A 210 2.33 -8.11 -28.02
N LEU A 211 3.42 -7.36 -27.80
CA LEU A 211 3.35 -5.99 -27.36
C LEU A 211 2.65 -5.14 -28.42
N SER A 212 1.54 -4.49 -28.05
CA SER A 212 0.67 -3.75 -28.98
C SER A 212 0.40 -2.35 -28.44
N ASP A 213 0.50 -1.37 -29.33
CA ASP A 213 0.17 0.05 -29.08
C ASP A 213 -1.28 0.40 -29.41
N GLN A 214 -2.14 -0.61 -29.64
CA GLN A 214 -3.56 -0.41 -29.93
C GLN A 214 -4.31 0.10 -28.70
N LYS A 215 -5.39 0.85 -28.97
CA LYS A 215 -6.23 1.42 -27.90
C LYS A 215 -6.80 0.32 -26.98
N GLY A 216 -6.52 0.44 -25.70
CA GLY A 216 -6.96 -0.49 -24.66
C GLY A 216 -5.88 -1.48 -24.21
N GLU A 217 -4.74 -1.52 -24.89
CA GLU A 217 -3.57 -2.27 -24.45
C GLU A 217 -2.71 -1.45 -23.49
N PRO A 218 -1.95 -2.11 -22.60
CA PRO A 218 -1.04 -1.42 -21.68
C PRO A 218 0.07 -0.72 -22.48
N LEU A 219 0.34 0.54 -22.15
CA LEU A 219 1.50 1.28 -22.67
C LEU A 219 2.59 1.41 -21.60
N ASP A 220 2.21 1.45 -20.33
CA ASP A 220 3.14 1.57 -19.21
C ASP A 220 3.54 0.19 -18.70
N TYR A 221 4.85 -0.03 -18.61
CA TYR A 221 5.44 -1.28 -18.13
C TYR A 221 6.42 -1.03 -17.00
N ARG A 222 6.38 -1.93 -16.02
CA ARG A 222 7.45 -2.07 -15.02
C ARG A 222 8.49 -3.04 -15.56
N VAL A 223 9.75 -2.71 -15.32
CA VAL A 223 10.88 -3.54 -15.74
C VAL A 223 11.45 -4.27 -14.54
N PHE A 224 11.65 -5.57 -14.70
CA PHE A 224 12.13 -6.45 -13.65
C PHE A 224 13.32 -7.29 -14.12
N ARG A 225 14.21 -7.60 -13.18
CA ARG A 225 15.36 -8.47 -13.37
C ARG A 225 15.31 -9.63 -12.42
N ASN A 226 15.81 -10.77 -12.82
CA ASN A 226 15.90 -11.99 -12.03
C ASN A 226 14.61 -12.31 -11.25
N ALA A 227 14.37 -13.56 -11.04
CA ALA A 227 13.32 -14.02 -10.16
C ALA A 227 13.94 -14.91 -9.09
N THR A 228 13.97 -14.44 -7.85
CA THR A 228 14.51 -15.20 -6.72
C THR A 228 13.41 -16.07 -6.16
N PRO A 229 13.63 -17.43 -6.04
CA PRO A 229 12.62 -18.31 -5.49
C PRO A 229 12.40 -18.05 -4.00
N LEU A 230 11.15 -17.80 -3.64
CA LEU A 230 10.68 -17.66 -2.27
C LEU A 230 10.32 -19.05 -1.73
N LYS A 231 11.13 -19.57 -0.82
CA LYS A 231 10.96 -20.91 -0.26
C LYS A 231 10.36 -20.84 1.14
N ASP A 232 9.40 -21.70 1.39
CA ASP A 232 8.87 -21.89 2.74
C ASP A 232 10.00 -22.32 3.69
N PRO A 233 10.22 -21.61 4.82
CA PRO A 233 11.35 -21.89 5.71
C PRO A 233 11.32 -23.30 6.31
N THR A 234 10.14 -23.90 6.48
CA THR A 234 9.98 -25.24 7.08
C THR A 234 10.01 -26.33 6.02
N THR A 235 9.24 -26.19 4.95
CA THR A 235 9.06 -27.24 3.93
C THR A 235 10.03 -27.15 2.76
N GLN A 236 10.74 -26.03 2.63
CA GLN A 236 11.63 -25.70 1.51
C GLN A 236 10.93 -25.70 0.12
N LYS A 237 9.60 -25.77 0.12
CA LYS A 237 8.80 -25.69 -1.11
C LYS A 237 8.83 -24.26 -1.66
N ILE A 238 9.00 -24.11 -2.96
CA ILE A 238 8.88 -22.82 -3.64
C ILE A 238 7.41 -22.41 -3.63
N LEU A 239 7.13 -21.24 -3.08
CA LEU A 239 5.81 -20.63 -2.98
C LEU A 239 5.54 -19.60 -4.10
N GLY A 240 6.58 -19.00 -4.65
CA GLY A 240 6.56 -18.01 -5.71
C GLY A 240 7.96 -17.50 -5.98
N TYR A 241 8.06 -16.49 -6.83
CA TYR A 241 9.32 -15.85 -7.19
C TYR A 241 9.22 -14.34 -6.96
N GLU A 242 10.22 -13.78 -6.32
CA GLU A 242 10.33 -12.33 -6.13
C GLU A 242 11.19 -11.74 -7.24
N ALA A 243 10.60 -10.86 -8.04
CA ALA A 243 11.27 -10.19 -9.13
C ALA A 243 11.83 -8.83 -8.67
N GLN A 244 13.11 -8.59 -8.98
CA GLN A 244 13.80 -7.35 -8.66
C GLN A 244 13.32 -6.23 -9.59
N TYR A 245 12.74 -5.18 -9.04
CA TYR A 245 12.32 -4.01 -9.79
C TYR A 245 13.52 -3.15 -10.17
N VAL A 246 13.67 -2.86 -11.46
CA VAL A 246 14.76 -2.03 -12.00
C VAL A 246 14.28 -0.68 -12.55
N GLY A 247 12.99 -0.54 -12.89
CA GLY A 247 12.43 0.75 -13.33
C GLY A 247 11.18 0.61 -14.18
N LYS A 248 10.91 1.62 -15.02
CA LYS A 248 9.73 1.72 -15.88
C LYS A 248 10.10 2.03 -17.32
N ALA A 249 9.31 1.48 -18.24
CA ALA A 249 9.38 1.75 -19.66
C ALA A 249 7.99 2.06 -20.21
N GLU A 250 7.92 2.89 -21.23
CA GLU A 250 6.73 3.21 -22.00
C GLU A 250 6.82 2.59 -23.39
N LEU A 251 5.76 1.93 -23.84
CA LEU A 251 5.65 1.37 -25.17
C LEU A 251 5.33 2.48 -26.16
N VAL A 252 6.25 2.72 -27.11
CA VAL A 252 6.13 3.75 -28.16
C VAL A 252 5.53 3.17 -29.42
N ARG A 253 5.89 1.93 -29.76
CA ARG A 253 5.41 1.21 -30.95
C ARG A 253 5.36 -0.28 -30.64
N GLY A 254 4.26 -0.92 -31.03
CA GLY A 254 4.07 -2.36 -30.90
C GLY A 254 4.96 -3.20 -31.81
N GLU A 255 4.96 -4.50 -31.56
CA GLU A 255 5.61 -5.49 -32.41
C GLU A 255 4.95 -5.56 -33.79
N SER A 256 5.74 -5.83 -34.82
CA SER A 256 5.25 -6.01 -36.17
C SER A 256 6.12 -6.99 -36.96
N THR A 257 5.73 -7.27 -38.20
CA THR A 257 6.53 -8.03 -39.15
C THR A 257 6.79 -7.18 -40.37
N ALA A 258 7.98 -7.30 -40.94
CA ALA A 258 8.35 -6.68 -42.22
C ALA A 258 8.73 -7.76 -43.24
N GLN A 259 8.46 -7.50 -44.50
CA GLN A 259 8.97 -8.34 -45.59
C GLN A 259 10.25 -7.76 -46.12
N SER A 260 11.29 -8.56 -46.18
CA SER A 260 12.57 -8.23 -46.79
C SER A 260 12.97 -9.30 -47.82
N LEU A 261 14.01 -9.00 -48.60
CA LEU A 261 14.60 -10.00 -49.48
C LEU A 261 15.92 -10.47 -48.82
N ASP A 262 16.12 -11.79 -48.80
CA ASP A 262 17.37 -12.37 -48.39
C ASP A 262 18.47 -12.17 -49.43
N LYS A 263 19.70 -12.64 -49.18
CA LYS A 263 20.82 -12.52 -50.08
C LYS A 263 20.62 -13.25 -51.39
N ASP A 264 19.71 -14.20 -51.43
CA ASP A 264 19.36 -15.01 -52.61
C ASP A 264 18.09 -14.49 -53.32
N GLY A 265 17.54 -13.32 -52.92
CA GLY A 265 16.37 -12.68 -53.50
C GLY A 265 15.06 -13.34 -53.12
N LYS A 266 15.02 -14.20 -52.10
CA LYS A 266 13.78 -14.80 -51.58
C LYS A 266 13.15 -13.89 -50.55
N THR A 267 11.82 -13.83 -50.56
CA THR A 267 11.08 -13.08 -49.53
C THR A 267 11.24 -13.72 -48.16
N GLN A 268 11.75 -12.95 -47.21
CA GLN A 268 11.88 -13.30 -45.81
C GLN A 268 10.94 -12.44 -44.99
N ILE A 269 10.35 -13.00 -43.93
CA ILE A 269 9.55 -12.27 -42.96
C ILE A 269 10.46 -11.98 -41.76
N ASP A 270 10.73 -10.72 -41.55
CA ASP A 270 11.51 -10.26 -40.39
C ASP A 270 10.57 -9.88 -39.26
N ILE A 271 10.96 -10.26 -38.03
CA ILE A 271 10.27 -9.82 -36.83
C ILE A 271 10.83 -8.45 -36.44
N VAL A 272 9.94 -7.46 -36.37
CA VAL A 272 10.29 -6.10 -35.90
C VAL A 272 9.87 -5.97 -34.44
N PRO A 273 10.85 -5.87 -33.50
CA PRO A 273 10.53 -5.76 -32.08
C PRO A 273 9.81 -4.45 -31.76
N ALA A 274 9.08 -4.46 -30.66
CA ALA A 274 8.46 -3.27 -30.10
C ALA A 274 9.52 -2.25 -29.69
N THR A 275 9.19 -0.97 -29.81
CA THR A 275 10.04 0.13 -29.36
C THR A 275 9.55 0.62 -28.02
N ILE A 276 10.43 0.72 -27.04
CA ILE A 276 10.16 1.22 -25.70
C ILE A 276 11.13 2.33 -25.32
N ASP A 277 10.65 3.31 -24.57
CA ASP A 277 11.46 4.37 -23.98
C ASP A 277 11.55 4.16 -22.46
N ILE A 278 12.75 4.29 -21.89
CA ILE A 278 12.97 4.14 -20.45
C ILE A 278 12.57 5.44 -19.75
N VAL A 279 11.46 5.43 -19.04
CA VAL A 279 10.90 6.63 -18.37
C VAL A 279 11.40 6.80 -16.94
N ALA A 280 11.77 5.71 -16.26
CA ALA A 280 12.39 5.75 -14.94
C ALA A 280 13.35 4.55 -14.77
N ALA A 281 14.51 4.79 -14.20
CA ALA A 281 15.49 3.78 -13.86
C ALA A 281 15.87 3.91 -12.38
N LYS A 282 15.64 2.86 -11.60
CA LYS A 282 16.13 2.71 -10.24
C LYS A 282 17.53 2.08 -10.25
N GLU A 283 17.69 1.15 -11.18
CA GLU A 283 18.96 0.53 -11.54
C GLU A 283 19.11 0.57 -13.06
N GLU A 284 20.33 0.49 -13.55
CA GLU A 284 20.61 0.42 -14.99
C GLU A 284 19.97 -0.84 -15.59
N MET A 285 19.21 -0.67 -16.66
CA MET A 285 18.54 -1.77 -17.36
C MET A 285 19.44 -2.39 -18.42
N ARG A 286 19.15 -3.62 -18.79
CA ARG A 286 19.94 -4.36 -19.78
C ARG A 286 19.09 -5.32 -20.61
N VAL A 287 19.66 -5.83 -21.66
CA VAL A 287 19.07 -6.92 -22.45
C VAL A 287 18.80 -8.12 -21.53
N GLY A 288 17.60 -8.71 -21.68
CA GLY A 288 17.10 -9.80 -20.84
C GLY A 288 16.18 -9.36 -19.71
N ASP A 289 16.14 -8.07 -19.34
CA ASP A 289 15.18 -7.57 -18.36
C ASP A 289 13.74 -7.72 -18.90
N ARG A 290 12.79 -8.00 -17.99
CA ARG A 290 11.41 -8.38 -18.29
C ARG A 290 10.45 -7.22 -18.10
N LEU A 291 9.46 -7.13 -19.00
CA LEU A 291 8.41 -6.12 -18.93
C LEU A 291 7.12 -6.75 -18.42
N ILE A 292 6.55 -6.14 -17.38
CA ILE A 292 5.25 -6.53 -16.84
C ILE A 292 4.37 -5.28 -16.84
N PRO A 293 3.13 -5.37 -17.35
CA PRO A 293 2.22 -4.22 -17.40
C PRO A 293 2.09 -3.55 -16.03
N GLU A 294 2.14 -2.22 -15.99
CA GLU A 294 1.87 -1.49 -14.77
C GLU A 294 0.38 -1.63 -14.42
N PRO A 295 0.03 -2.17 -13.25
CA PRO A 295 -1.37 -2.26 -12.85
C PRO A 295 -1.96 -0.86 -12.69
N PRO A 296 -3.26 -0.68 -12.95
CA PRO A 296 -3.91 0.61 -12.74
C PRO A 296 -3.69 1.09 -11.30
N ARG A 297 -3.44 2.39 -11.14
CA ARG A 297 -3.28 2.98 -9.81
C ARG A 297 -4.60 2.91 -9.07
N GLU A 298 -4.68 2.02 -8.12
CA GLU A 298 -5.80 1.99 -7.18
C GLU A 298 -5.41 2.79 -5.94
N LEU A 299 -6.09 3.90 -5.72
CA LEU A 299 -6.03 4.63 -4.45
C LEU A 299 -6.74 3.77 -3.40
N ARG A 300 -6.01 2.85 -2.77
CA ARG A 300 -6.55 1.97 -1.74
C ARG A 300 -6.17 2.49 -0.37
N SER A 301 -7.17 2.60 0.48
CA SER A 301 -6.97 2.84 1.89
C SER A 301 -6.69 1.52 2.60
N TYR A 302 -5.70 1.51 3.44
CA TYR A 302 -5.36 0.38 4.30
C TYR A 302 -5.93 0.65 5.68
N VAL A 303 -6.99 -0.07 6.01
CA VAL A 303 -7.62 0.01 7.32
C VAL A 303 -7.14 -1.20 8.14
N PRO A 304 -6.28 -0.99 9.14
CA PRO A 304 -5.76 -2.08 9.95
C PRO A 304 -6.88 -2.79 10.72
N ARG A 305 -6.87 -4.12 10.69
CA ARG A 305 -7.81 -4.98 11.43
C ARG A 305 -7.17 -6.31 11.78
N ALA A 306 -7.64 -6.95 12.85
CA ALA A 306 -7.24 -8.31 13.16
C ALA A 306 -7.90 -9.31 12.20
N PRO A 307 -7.25 -10.42 11.84
CA PRO A 307 -7.89 -11.54 11.16
C PRO A 307 -9.03 -12.11 12.01
N THR A 308 -10.14 -12.48 11.38
CA THR A 308 -11.29 -13.10 12.07
C THR A 308 -11.06 -14.56 12.38
N SER A 309 -10.24 -15.24 11.60
CA SER A 309 -9.83 -16.62 11.80
C SER A 309 -8.44 -16.70 12.43
N ARG A 310 -8.13 -17.84 13.04
CA ARG A 310 -6.78 -18.08 13.57
C ARG A 310 -5.79 -18.18 12.42
N MET A 311 -4.85 -17.25 12.40
CA MET A 311 -3.82 -17.12 11.38
C MET A 311 -2.45 -17.36 11.98
N THR A 312 -1.69 -18.29 11.43
CA THR A 312 -0.31 -18.57 11.85
C THR A 312 0.55 -18.84 10.62
N GLY A 313 1.78 -18.40 10.64
CA GLY A 313 2.71 -18.61 9.53
C GLY A 313 4.12 -18.20 9.88
N GLN A 314 4.96 -18.06 8.85
CA GLN A 314 6.37 -17.70 8.99
C GLN A 314 6.77 -16.62 7.98
N ILE A 315 7.82 -15.90 8.30
CA ILE A 315 8.46 -14.94 7.43
C ILE A 315 9.37 -15.70 6.48
N VAL A 316 9.17 -15.48 5.18
CA VAL A 316 9.84 -16.18 4.06
C VAL A 316 11.06 -15.40 3.59
N SER A 317 10.93 -14.07 3.51
CA SER A 317 11.98 -13.18 2.99
C SER A 317 11.85 -11.79 3.61
N VAL A 318 12.95 -11.08 3.68
CA VAL A 318 12.99 -9.63 3.93
C VAL A 318 13.20 -8.96 2.58
N TYR A 319 12.31 -8.04 2.21
CA TYR A 319 12.39 -7.36 0.93
C TYR A 319 13.55 -6.35 0.90
N GLY A 320 14.30 -6.36 -0.23
CA GLY A 320 15.41 -5.45 -0.47
C GLY A 320 16.79 -6.09 -0.32
N ASN A 321 17.80 -5.38 -0.79
CA ASN A 321 19.17 -5.91 -0.85
C ASN A 321 19.79 -6.04 0.55
N ALA A 322 20.11 -7.26 0.92
CA ALA A 322 21.17 -7.63 1.86
C ALA A 322 20.95 -7.36 3.36
N VAL A 323 19.74 -7.22 3.84
CA VAL A 323 19.54 -7.12 5.30
C VAL A 323 19.02 -8.46 5.83
N ALA A 324 19.80 -9.12 6.69
CA ALA A 324 19.40 -10.36 7.35
C ALA A 324 18.22 -10.14 8.33
N TRP A 325 17.96 -8.90 8.70
CA TRP A 325 16.99 -8.48 9.71
C TRP A 325 16.15 -7.31 9.21
N ALA A 326 14.82 -7.44 9.32
CA ALA A 326 13.92 -6.33 9.07
C ALA A 326 13.68 -5.53 10.35
N SER A 327 13.66 -4.22 10.21
CA SER A 327 13.29 -3.26 11.24
C SER A 327 11.91 -2.61 10.94
N GLU A 328 11.53 -1.65 11.75
CA GLU A 328 10.30 -0.85 11.54
C GLU A 328 10.29 -0.20 10.16
N ASN A 329 9.12 -0.15 9.54
CA ASN A 329 8.89 0.37 8.17
C ASN A 329 9.59 -0.41 7.05
N GLN A 330 10.03 -1.64 7.30
CA GLN A 330 10.52 -2.54 6.25
C GLN A 330 9.47 -3.60 5.88
N ILE A 331 9.63 -4.15 4.67
CA ILE A 331 8.72 -5.14 4.12
C ILE A 331 9.27 -6.54 4.32
N VAL A 332 8.38 -7.44 4.68
CA VAL A 332 8.64 -8.87 4.74
C VAL A 332 7.65 -9.64 3.89
N VAL A 333 8.06 -10.79 3.40
CA VAL A 333 7.21 -11.76 2.73
C VAL A 333 6.80 -12.83 3.73
N ILE A 334 5.52 -13.18 3.76
CA ILE A 334 4.98 -14.21 4.65
C ILE A 334 4.34 -15.33 3.85
N ASN A 335 4.39 -16.57 4.40
CA ASN A 335 3.90 -17.80 3.76
C ASN A 335 2.40 -18.03 3.94
N ARG A 336 1.60 -16.96 3.90
CA ARG A 336 0.14 -17.00 3.87
C ARG A 336 -0.36 -16.02 2.84
N GLY A 337 -1.44 -16.39 2.15
CA GLY A 337 -2.03 -15.63 1.10
C GLY A 337 -3.56 -15.62 1.13
N THR A 338 -4.17 -15.32 -0.01
CA THR A 338 -5.63 -15.29 -0.14
C THR A 338 -6.26 -16.68 0.04
N SER A 339 -5.57 -17.74 -0.38
CA SER A 339 -6.02 -19.13 -0.16
C SER A 339 -6.06 -19.55 1.31
N ASP A 340 -5.31 -18.83 2.18
CA ASP A 340 -5.34 -19.04 3.64
C ASP A 340 -6.36 -18.11 4.33
N GLY A 341 -7.09 -17.27 3.59
CA GLY A 341 -8.01 -16.26 4.13
C GLY A 341 -7.33 -14.97 4.62
N LEU A 342 -6.08 -14.75 4.20
CA LEU A 342 -5.39 -13.51 4.52
C LEU A 342 -5.84 -12.39 3.57
N GLU A 343 -6.14 -11.24 4.16
CA GLU A 343 -6.62 -10.07 3.43
C GLU A 343 -5.76 -8.85 3.69
N ARG A 344 -5.82 -7.90 2.79
CA ARG A 344 -5.17 -6.60 2.96
C ARG A 344 -5.74 -5.88 4.18
N GLY A 345 -4.86 -5.24 4.94
CA GLY A 345 -5.19 -4.59 6.20
C GLY A 345 -5.17 -5.53 7.41
N HIS A 346 -5.02 -6.84 7.23
CA HIS A 346 -4.85 -7.73 8.36
C HIS A 346 -3.54 -7.42 9.09
N VAL A 347 -3.65 -7.25 10.40
CA VAL A 347 -2.53 -7.05 11.31
C VAL A 347 -2.28 -8.36 12.05
N VAL A 348 -1.01 -8.75 12.12
CA VAL A 348 -0.59 -9.98 12.80
C VAL A 348 0.60 -9.68 13.71
N ALA A 349 0.69 -10.41 14.81
CA ALA A 349 1.80 -10.29 15.76
C ALA A 349 3.00 -11.10 15.27
N ILE A 350 4.17 -10.49 15.29
CA ILE A 350 5.45 -11.13 15.01
C ILE A 350 5.92 -11.81 16.30
N LEU A 351 6.33 -13.05 16.19
CA LEU A 351 6.87 -13.85 17.27
C LEU A 351 8.33 -14.18 16.96
N LYS A 352 9.22 -13.81 17.85
CA LYS A 352 10.60 -14.29 17.85
C LYS A 352 10.59 -15.77 18.18
N ASP A 353 11.16 -16.59 17.31
CA ASP A 353 11.26 -18.03 17.60
C ASP A 353 12.25 -18.27 18.74
N GLY A 354 11.79 -18.93 19.79
CA GLY A 354 12.60 -19.21 20.95
C GLY A 354 13.87 -20.00 20.57
N GLU A 355 14.97 -19.66 21.15
CA GLU A 355 16.24 -20.33 20.91
C GLU A 355 16.23 -21.77 21.46
N ARG A 356 16.91 -22.68 20.77
CA ARG A 356 17.18 -24.03 21.27
C ARG A 356 18.56 -24.03 21.91
N LEU A 357 18.63 -24.41 23.16
CA LEU A 357 19.86 -24.45 23.92
C LEU A 357 19.89 -25.69 24.81
N LYS A 358 21.09 -26.04 25.28
CA LYS A 358 21.27 -27.13 26.22
C LYS A 358 21.15 -26.61 27.65
N ASP A 359 20.36 -27.27 28.47
CA ASP A 359 20.32 -26.98 29.90
C ASP A 359 21.69 -27.32 30.52
N LYS A 360 22.39 -26.25 30.96
CA LYS A 360 23.70 -26.39 31.58
C LYS A 360 23.60 -26.65 33.09
N THR A 361 22.41 -26.56 33.65
CA THR A 361 22.15 -26.72 35.09
C THR A 361 21.81 -28.16 35.43
N ASP A 362 21.34 -28.95 34.47
CA ASP A 362 21.11 -30.38 34.60
C ASP A 362 22.33 -31.21 34.14
N GLY A 363 22.75 -32.21 34.92
CA GLY A 363 23.85 -33.08 34.57
C GLY A 363 23.67 -33.85 33.29
N ALA A 364 22.42 -34.20 32.88
CA ALA A 364 22.06 -34.83 31.65
C ALA A 364 22.09 -33.87 30.41
N ARG A 365 22.17 -32.57 30.66
CA ARG A 365 22.23 -31.49 29.64
C ARG A 365 21.16 -31.67 28.52
N PRO A 366 19.87 -31.78 28.87
CA PRO A 366 18.82 -31.95 27.87
C PRO A 366 18.73 -30.74 26.97
N ASP A 367 18.29 -30.93 25.72
CA ASP A 367 17.96 -29.84 24.81
C ASP A 367 16.62 -29.23 25.23
N ILE A 368 16.63 -27.94 25.50
CA ILE A 368 15.45 -27.14 25.82
C ILE A 368 15.19 -26.14 24.71
N LYS A 369 13.93 -25.84 24.48
CA LYS A 369 13.50 -24.75 23.58
C LYS A 369 12.81 -23.67 24.41
N LEU A 370 13.31 -22.44 24.28
CA LEU A 370 12.68 -21.27 24.90
C LEU A 370 11.31 -21.01 24.24
N PRO A 371 10.35 -20.45 24.99
CA PRO A 371 9.07 -20.04 24.41
C PRO A 371 9.26 -18.99 23.35
N ASN A 372 8.31 -18.93 22.41
CA ASN A 372 8.27 -17.84 21.45
C ASN A 372 7.79 -16.57 22.14
N GLU A 373 8.49 -15.48 21.93
CA GLU A 373 8.17 -14.18 22.53
C GLU A 373 7.59 -13.22 21.49
N ARG A 374 6.67 -12.36 21.94
CA ARG A 374 6.12 -11.31 21.09
C ARG A 374 7.21 -10.30 20.76
N ASN A 375 7.47 -10.11 19.46
CA ASN A 375 8.50 -9.21 18.97
C ASN A 375 7.93 -7.91 18.39
N GLY A 376 6.70 -7.95 17.87
CA GLY A 376 6.13 -6.77 17.25
C GLY A 376 4.82 -7.03 16.50
N LEU A 377 4.51 -6.12 15.58
CA LEU A 377 3.32 -6.14 14.75
C LEU A 377 3.69 -5.86 13.30
N MET A 378 3.01 -6.52 12.37
CA MET A 378 3.08 -6.22 10.95
C MET A 378 1.70 -6.19 10.32
N MET A 379 1.53 -5.39 9.26
CA MET A 379 0.28 -5.26 8.53
C MET A 379 0.44 -5.73 7.10
N VAL A 380 -0.47 -6.59 6.67
CA VAL A 380 -0.54 -7.08 5.29
C VAL A 380 -1.08 -5.98 4.38
N PHE A 381 -0.31 -5.57 3.38
CA PHE A 381 -0.74 -4.55 2.42
C PHE A 381 -0.94 -5.08 1.00
N ARG A 382 -0.38 -6.25 0.67
CA ARG A 382 -0.58 -6.90 -0.62
C ARG A 382 -0.63 -8.41 -0.46
N THR A 383 -1.65 -9.03 -1.03
CA THR A 383 -1.86 -10.49 -0.96
C THR A 383 -1.74 -11.12 -2.34
N PHE A 384 -1.16 -12.32 -2.37
CA PHE A 384 -1.10 -13.24 -3.50
C PHE A 384 -1.77 -14.55 -3.09
N ASP A 385 -1.76 -15.57 -3.92
CA ASP A 385 -2.42 -16.82 -3.62
C ASP A 385 -1.89 -17.48 -2.33
N ARG A 386 -0.58 -17.68 -2.20
CA ARG A 386 0.08 -18.38 -1.08
C ARG A 386 1.10 -17.53 -0.31
N LEU A 387 1.28 -16.32 -0.71
CA LEU A 387 2.23 -15.37 -0.12
C LEU A 387 1.57 -14.02 0.09
N SER A 388 2.13 -13.20 0.96
CA SER A 388 1.72 -11.81 1.11
C SER A 388 2.91 -10.95 1.48
N TYR A 389 2.84 -9.66 1.09
CA TYR A 389 3.73 -8.62 1.63
C TYR A 389 3.11 -8.02 2.87
N ALA A 390 3.91 -7.91 3.91
CA ALA A 390 3.56 -7.24 5.14
C ALA A 390 4.59 -6.16 5.50
N LEU A 391 4.09 -5.03 5.98
CA LEU A 391 4.89 -3.92 6.50
C LEU A 391 5.09 -4.13 8.01
N VAL A 392 6.32 -4.13 8.47
CA VAL A 392 6.65 -4.15 9.90
C VAL A 392 6.28 -2.79 10.49
N MET A 393 5.28 -2.79 11.39
CA MET A 393 4.71 -1.58 11.98
C MET A 393 5.41 -1.19 13.28
N GLN A 394 5.74 -2.21 14.04
CA GLN A 394 6.34 -2.10 15.37
C GLN A 394 7.22 -3.31 15.62
N VAL A 395 8.41 -3.14 16.14
CA VAL A 395 9.29 -4.24 16.47
C VAL A 395 10.21 -3.86 17.62
N THR A 396 10.48 -4.81 18.51
CA THR A 396 11.44 -4.66 19.61
C THR A 396 12.84 -5.07 19.15
N ASP A 397 12.93 -6.20 18.48
CA ASP A 397 14.16 -6.75 17.90
C ASP A 397 14.01 -6.96 16.39
N GLY A 398 15.13 -6.98 15.65
CA GLY A 398 15.10 -7.26 14.21
C GLY A 398 14.35 -8.55 13.87
N VAL A 399 13.59 -8.51 12.79
CA VAL A 399 12.79 -9.63 12.26
C VAL A 399 13.58 -10.37 11.22
N LYS A 400 13.62 -11.68 11.28
CA LYS A 400 14.38 -12.54 10.36
C LYS A 400 13.50 -13.58 9.65
N VAL A 401 14.05 -14.13 8.58
CA VAL A 401 13.47 -15.29 7.90
C VAL A 401 13.32 -16.46 8.88
N GLY A 402 12.14 -17.09 8.88
CA GLY A 402 11.79 -18.17 9.81
C GLY A 402 11.07 -17.73 11.08
N ASP A 403 11.08 -16.45 11.44
CA ASP A 403 10.27 -15.94 12.54
C ASP A 403 8.79 -16.21 12.26
N ARG A 404 8.05 -16.47 13.33
CA ARG A 404 6.64 -16.83 13.26
C ARG A 404 5.75 -15.62 13.41
N PHE A 405 4.51 -15.76 12.99
CA PHE A 405 3.46 -14.81 13.28
C PHE A 405 2.16 -15.50 13.67
N THR A 406 1.32 -14.77 14.37
CA THR A 406 -0.02 -15.20 14.81
C THR A 406 -0.98 -14.01 14.82
N ASN A 407 -2.24 -14.26 15.18
CA ASN A 407 -3.19 -13.16 15.42
C ASN A 407 -2.63 -12.22 16.49
N PRO A 408 -2.94 -10.92 16.40
CA PRO A 408 -2.64 -10.00 17.49
C PRO A 408 -3.59 -10.29 18.65
N ASP A 409 -3.04 -10.61 19.81
CA ASP A 409 -3.81 -10.87 21.06
C ASP A 409 -4.14 -9.57 21.80
#